data_69a3c813d39468b4bc72d6cabe931675
#
_entry.id   69a3c813d39468b4bc72d6cabe931675
#
_cell.length_a   1.000
_cell.length_b   1.000
_cell.length_c   1.000
_cell.angle_alpha   90.00
_cell.angle_beta   90.00
_cell.angle_gamma   90.00
#
_symmetry.space_group_name_H-M   'P 1'
#
loop_
_entity.id
_entity.type
_entity.pdbx_description
1 polymer ?
#
loop_
_entity_poly.entity_id
_entity_poly.type
_entity_poly.pdbx_seq_one_letter_code
_entity_poly.pdbx_strand_id
1 'polypeptide(L)'
;VLETYIRLTFFVLFLLVFIVQLYYLISNHKSLSAYVVPDELPEVEIPISVIISARNEAKNLTEYLPSILQQNYPDFEVVVVNDCSSDSSDMVLDEFKEIYPNLKVVTITEHVRFKTGKKFALTLGIKAAKNEHLLFTDADCEPVSTNWITRMASHFTGNVQLVLGYSPYYKRGNFLNSLIRFETLKTAINYLSAALNGDPYMGIGRNMAYTKTLFFSNKGFAAHMHVLSGDDDLFVNQNATATNTAIEINPESFVYTSAKVDLQSLYRQKKRHMGVGKLYKNSHRRMLSFDAISGFMFYALFVCCLATYFEPLLALGLFVFRWIAQILVYRKTFKKLNAASQLWYLPFLDFVYYIYINVFGLIGTFVKTTQWK
;
A
#
# COMPACT_ATOMS: atom_id res chain seq x y z
N VAL A 1 26.54 -28.67 -31.06
CA VAL A 1 25.47 -27.89 -31.75
C VAL A 1 24.28 -27.63 -30.79
N LEU A 2 23.59 -28.68 -30.26
CA LEU A 2 22.43 -28.54 -29.37
C LEU A 2 22.78 -27.76 -28.10
N GLU A 3 23.90 -28.04 -27.49
CA GLU A 3 24.37 -27.38 -26.27
C GLU A 3 24.58 -25.86 -26.51
N THR A 4 25.18 -25.48 -27.63
CA THR A 4 25.39 -24.09 -28.00
C THR A 4 24.07 -23.34 -28.21
N TYR A 5 23.07 -23.99 -28.83
CA TYR A 5 21.73 -23.40 -28.97
C TYR A 5 21.03 -23.20 -27.62
N ILE A 6 21.15 -24.15 -26.69
CA ILE A 6 20.59 -24.02 -25.33
C ILE A 6 21.22 -22.83 -24.60
N ARG A 7 22.55 -22.71 -24.63
CA ARG A 7 23.28 -21.61 -23.99
C ARG A 7 22.88 -20.26 -24.58
N LEU A 8 22.84 -20.17 -25.92
CA LEU A 8 22.40 -18.96 -26.63
C LEU A 8 20.95 -18.61 -26.26
N THR A 9 20.07 -19.59 -26.13
CA THR A 9 18.66 -19.36 -25.73
C THR A 9 18.57 -18.74 -24.34
N PHE A 10 19.29 -19.25 -23.34
CA PHE A 10 19.32 -18.65 -22.01
C PHE A 10 19.80 -17.21 -22.03
N PHE A 11 20.85 -16.92 -22.81
CA PHE A 11 21.37 -15.56 -22.91
C PHE A 11 20.40 -14.60 -23.61
N VAL A 12 19.76 -15.03 -24.69
CA VAL A 12 18.73 -14.22 -25.38
C VAL A 12 17.54 -13.93 -24.47
N LEU A 13 17.06 -14.94 -23.74
CA LEU A 13 15.99 -14.76 -22.74
C LEU A 13 16.42 -13.82 -21.61
N PHE A 14 17.66 -13.90 -21.15
CA PHE A 14 18.22 -12.97 -20.16
C PHE A 14 18.23 -11.53 -20.67
N LEU A 15 18.62 -11.29 -21.92
CA LEU A 15 18.59 -9.98 -22.56
C LEU A 15 17.16 -9.42 -22.65
N LEU A 16 16.20 -10.25 -23.06
CA LEU A 16 14.79 -9.84 -23.14
C LEU A 16 14.25 -9.42 -21.77
N VAL A 17 14.52 -10.22 -20.77
CA VAL A 17 14.07 -9.93 -19.39
C VAL A 17 14.80 -8.70 -18.82
N PHE A 18 16.08 -8.52 -19.12
CA PHE A 18 16.84 -7.32 -18.76
C PHE A 18 16.18 -6.05 -19.37
N ILE A 19 15.81 -6.08 -20.63
CA ILE A 19 15.13 -4.97 -21.31
C ILE A 19 13.78 -4.67 -20.63
N VAL A 20 12.99 -5.71 -20.32
CA VAL A 20 11.72 -5.56 -19.61
C VAL A 20 11.92 -4.90 -18.23
N GLN A 21 12.91 -5.34 -17.47
CA GLN A 21 13.22 -4.76 -16.16
C GLN A 21 13.67 -3.29 -16.26
N LEU A 22 14.48 -2.93 -17.26
CA LEU A 22 14.84 -1.53 -17.52
C LEU A 22 13.63 -0.70 -17.95
N TYR A 23 12.73 -1.26 -18.75
CA TYR A 23 11.49 -0.59 -19.14
C TYR A 23 10.66 -0.22 -17.91
N TYR A 24 10.41 -1.16 -16.98
CA TYR A 24 9.69 -0.87 -15.74
C TYR A 24 10.39 0.20 -14.90
N LEU A 25 11.70 0.12 -14.77
CA LEU A 25 12.49 1.07 -14.01
C LEU A 25 12.38 2.50 -14.58
N ILE A 26 12.46 2.65 -15.90
CA ILE A 26 12.48 3.96 -16.57
C ILE A 26 11.08 4.50 -16.80
N SER A 27 10.14 3.66 -17.27
CA SER A 27 8.79 4.11 -17.63
C SER A 27 7.88 4.28 -16.43
N ASN A 28 8.00 3.41 -15.41
CA ASN A 28 7.13 3.46 -14.26
C ASN A 28 7.81 4.14 -13.05
N HIS A 29 8.90 3.59 -12.53
CA HIS A 29 9.44 4.01 -11.24
C HIS A 29 10.15 5.37 -11.28
N LYS A 30 10.63 5.81 -12.44
CA LYS A 30 11.27 7.11 -12.59
C LYS A 30 10.32 8.28 -12.30
N SER A 31 9.01 8.14 -12.53
CA SER A 31 8.00 9.18 -12.29
C SER A 31 8.01 9.63 -10.83
N LEU A 32 8.00 8.69 -9.89
CA LEU A 32 8.08 9.01 -8.46
C LEU A 32 9.44 9.61 -8.07
N SER A 33 10.52 9.16 -8.70
CA SER A 33 11.87 9.73 -8.50
C SER A 33 11.93 11.20 -8.95
N ALA A 34 11.27 11.53 -10.05
CA ALA A 34 11.25 12.87 -10.64
C ALA A 34 10.21 13.80 -9.97
N TYR A 35 9.15 13.24 -9.37
CA TYR A 35 8.10 14.01 -8.72
C TYR A 35 8.68 14.97 -7.68
N VAL A 36 8.28 16.24 -7.73
CA VAL A 36 8.65 17.24 -6.74
C VAL A 36 7.51 17.31 -5.72
N VAL A 37 7.82 17.00 -4.46
CA VAL A 37 6.85 17.13 -3.37
C VAL A 37 6.65 18.62 -3.12
N PRO A 38 5.43 19.16 -3.20
CA PRO A 38 5.17 20.56 -2.90
C PRO A 38 5.47 20.84 -1.42
N ASP A 39 6.27 21.87 -1.15
CA ASP A 39 6.50 22.35 0.21
C ASP A 39 5.28 23.14 0.72
N GLU A 40 4.74 24.01 -0.13
CA GLU A 40 3.52 24.75 0.11
C GLU A 40 2.36 24.09 -0.61
N LEU A 41 1.25 23.97 0.06
CA LEU A 41 0.00 23.42 -0.47
C LEU A 41 -1.08 24.51 -0.45
N PRO A 42 -2.06 24.43 -1.35
CA PRO A 42 -3.22 25.31 -1.27
C PRO A 42 -3.87 25.23 0.13
N GLU A 43 -4.14 26.36 0.73
CA GLU A 43 -5.00 26.38 1.91
C GLU A 43 -6.40 25.98 1.49
N VAL A 44 -6.84 24.83 1.99
CA VAL A 44 -8.16 24.28 1.71
C VAL A 44 -8.86 24.07 3.05
N GLU A 45 -9.88 24.85 3.31
CA GLU A 45 -10.72 24.74 4.52
C GLU A 45 -11.95 23.88 4.24
N ILE A 46 -11.76 22.60 3.95
CA ILE A 46 -12.85 21.65 3.76
C ILE A 46 -13.03 20.79 5.01
N PRO A 47 -14.27 20.57 5.46
CA PRO A 47 -14.50 19.66 6.58
C PRO A 47 -14.10 18.23 6.26
N ILE A 48 -13.41 17.56 7.21
CA ILE A 48 -12.91 16.19 7.05
C ILE A 48 -13.53 15.26 8.09
N SER A 49 -13.91 14.05 7.67
CA SER A 49 -14.22 12.94 8.60
C SER A 49 -13.13 11.87 8.50
N VAL A 50 -12.40 11.64 9.59
CA VAL A 50 -11.44 10.54 9.69
C VAL A 50 -12.19 9.27 10.09
N ILE A 51 -12.04 8.20 9.32
CA ILE A 51 -12.77 6.93 9.51
C ILE A 51 -11.81 5.85 9.96
N ILE A 52 -12.11 5.23 11.11
CA ILE A 52 -11.33 4.15 11.71
C ILE A 52 -12.25 2.96 11.99
N SER A 53 -11.89 1.77 11.53
CA SER A 53 -12.55 0.54 11.98
C SER A 53 -11.69 -0.16 13.01
N ALA A 54 -12.28 -0.53 14.16
CA ALA A 54 -11.60 -1.19 15.26
C ALA A 54 -12.33 -2.49 15.65
N ARG A 55 -11.58 -3.55 15.88
CA ARG A 55 -12.07 -4.80 16.44
C ARG A 55 -11.02 -5.42 17.35
N ASN A 56 -11.28 -5.43 18.66
CA ASN A 56 -10.31 -5.88 19.67
C ASN A 56 -8.98 -5.09 19.57
N GLU A 57 -9.07 -3.77 19.62
CA GLU A 57 -7.95 -2.84 19.46
C GLU A 57 -7.77 -1.91 20.67
N ALA A 58 -8.23 -2.31 21.87
CA ALA A 58 -8.18 -1.47 23.08
C ALA A 58 -6.78 -0.84 23.30
N LYS A 59 -5.73 -1.67 23.24
CA LYS A 59 -4.36 -1.21 23.42
C LYS A 59 -3.94 -0.20 22.36
N ASN A 60 -4.22 -0.48 21.09
CA ASN A 60 -3.85 0.40 19.97
C ASN A 60 -4.65 1.71 19.99
N LEU A 61 -5.93 1.66 20.33
CA LEU A 61 -6.76 2.85 20.51
C LEU A 61 -6.21 3.74 21.63
N THR A 62 -5.83 3.17 22.78
CA THR A 62 -5.22 3.93 23.87
C THR A 62 -3.91 4.59 23.45
N GLU A 63 -3.09 3.90 22.64
CA GLU A 63 -1.77 4.36 22.24
C GLU A 63 -1.81 5.39 21.10
N TYR A 64 -2.64 5.17 20.07
CA TYR A 64 -2.56 5.92 18.81
C TYR A 64 -3.72 6.88 18.55
N LEU A 65 -4.93 6.61 19.07
CA LEU A 65 -6.09 7.46 18.80
C LEU A 65 -5.90 8.93 19.24
N PRO A 66 -5.22 9.24 20.36
CA PRO A 66 -4.94 10.62 20.74
C PRO A 66 -4.19 11.42 19.67
N SER A 67 -3.24 10.84 18.96
CA SER A 67 -2.48 11.52 17.88
C SER A 67 -3.36 11.91 16.70
N ILE A 68 -4.46 11.17 16.48
CA ILE A 68 -5.44 11.43 15.43
C ILE A 68 -6.45 12.49 15.90
N LEU A 69 -6.87 12.45 17.16
CA LEU A 69 -7.83 13.39 17.74
C LEU A 69 -7.25 14.80 17.95
N GLN A 70 -5.91 14.92 18.06
CA GLN A 70 -5.18 16.16 18.32
C GLN A 70 -4.54 16.75 17.06
N GLN A 71 -5.05 16.43 15.88
CA GLN A 71 -4.55 17.00 14.63
C GLN A 71 -4.82 18.53 14.58
N ASN A 72 -3.88 19.26 14.00
CA ASN A 72 -4.02 20.71 13.80
C ASN A 72 -4.83 21.01 12.52
N TYR A 73 -6.15 20.85 12.62
CA TYR A 73 -7.07 21.08 11.52
C TYR A 73 -8.37 21.71 12.02
N PRO A 74 -8.91 22.77 11.36
CA PRO A 74 -9.98 23.58 11.94
C PRO A 74 -11.34 22.87 12.07
N ASP A 75 -11.76 22.10 11.09
CA ASP A 75 -13.04 21.38 11.10
C ASP A 75 -12.89 19.91 10.70
N PHE A 76 -12.80 19.04 11.70
CA PHE A 76 -12.77 17.60 11.48
C PHE A 76 -13.49 16.85 12.60
N GLU A 77 -13.92 15.65 12.26
CA GLU A 77 -14.38 14.63 13.21
C GLU A 77 -13.61 13.34 13.00
N VAL A 78 -13.53 12.52 14.04
CA VAL A 78 -13.01 11.16 13.99
C VAL A 78 -14.15 10.20 14.28
N VAL A 79 -14.48 9.34 13.31
CA VAL A 79 -15.53 8.32 13.42
C VAL A 79 -14.87 6.96 13.62
N VAL A 80 -14.91 6.44 14.84
CA VAL A 80 -14.43 5.11 15.16
C VAL A 80 -15.61 4.13 15.13
N VAL A 81 -15.49 3.10 14.29
CA VAL A 81 -16.48 2.02 14.24
C VAL A 81 -15.96 0.82 15.02
N ASN A 82 -16.58 0.57 16.17
CA ASN A 82 -16.30 -0.60 16.99
C ASN A 82 -17.07 -1.81 16.46
N ASP A 83 -16.34 -2.71 15.74
CA ASP A 83 -16.90 -3.88 15.06
C ASP A 83 -16.93 -5.10 15.99
N CYS A 84 -17.92 -5.15 16.87
CA CYS A 84 -18.15 -6.30 17.77
C CYS A 84 -16.90 -6.66 18.61
N SER A 85 -16.24 -5.69 19.22
CA SER A 85 -15.11 -5.96 20.11
C SER A 85 -15.58 -6.70 21.38
N SER A 86 -14.72 -7.60 21.85
CA SER A 86 -14.92 -8.38 23.09
C SER A 86 -13.86 -8.05 24.16
N ASP A 87 -12.94 -7.15 23.85
CA ASP A 87 -11.96 -6.60 24.80
C ASP A 87 -12.46 -5.28 25.42
N SER A 88 -11.58 -4.52 26.07
CA SER A 88 -11.90 -3.23 26.67
C SER A 88 -11.97 -2.05 25.68
N SER A 89 -12.12 -2.29 24.37
CA SER A 89 -12.20 -1.22 23.36
C SER A 89 -13.38 -0.26 23.62
N ASP A 90 -14.54 -0.78 24.06
CA ASP A 90 -15.71 0.06 24.40
C ASP A 90 -15.37 1.05 25.53
N MET A 91 -14.73 0.57 26.61
CA MET A 91 -14.36 1.41 27.76
C MET A 91 -13.39 2.53 27.35
N VAL A 92 -12.38 2.20 26.54
CA VAL A 92 -11.41 3.19 26.01
C VAL A 92 -12.10 4.24 25.16
N LEU A 93 -13.02 3.84 24.30
CA LEU A 93 -13.75 4.77 23.42
C LEU A 93 -14.71 5.65 24.21
N ASP A 94 -15.36 5.14 25.23
CA ASP A 94 -16.26 5.95 26.09
C ASP A 94 -15.46 6.99 26.89
N GLU A 95 -14.30 6.62 27.44
CA GLU A 95 -13.39 7.57 28.11
C GLU A 95 -12.95 8.69 27.16
N PHE A 96 -12.54 8.34 25.93
CA PHE A 96 -12.10 9.36 24.96
C PHE A 96 -13.24 10.25 24.45
N LYS A 97 -14.48 9.76 24.39
CA LYS A 97 -15.65 10.61 24.05
C LYS A 97 -15.89 11.73 25.05
N GLU A 98 -15.60 11.50 26.34
CA GLU A 98 -15.73 12.53 27.36
C GLU A 98 -14.67 13.64 27.22
N ILE A 99 -13.48 13.27 26.70
CA ILE A 99 -12.33 14.18 26.56
C ILE A 99 -12.35 14.91 25.20
N TYR A 100 -12.73 14.22 24.13
CA TYR A 100 -12.61 14.72 22.74
C TYR A 100 -13.98 14.90 22.07
N PRO A 101 -14.48 16.12 21.96
CA PRO A 101 -15.81 16.39 21.39
C PRO A 101 -15.90 16.10 19.87
N ASN A 102 -14.76 16.00 19.19
CA ASN A 102 -14.65 15.61 17.78
C ASN A 102 -14.66 14.09 17.56
N LEU A 103 -14.73 13.27 18.62
CA LEU A 103 -14.84 11.80 18.52
C LEU A 103 -16.30 11.36 18.43
N LYS A 104 -16.60 10.59 17.38
CA LYS A 104 -17.87 9.89 17.21
C LYS A 104 -17.64 8.39 17.22
N VAL A 105 -18.36 7.66 18.04
CA VAL A 105 -18.28 6.20 18.10
C VAL A 105 -19.54 5.58 17.49
N VAL A 106 -19.35 4.58 16.63
CA VAL A 106 -20.40 3.76 16.05
C VAL A 106 -20.16 2.32 16.49
N THR A 107 -21.01 1.79 17.35
CA THR A 107 -20.88 0.41 17.86
C THR A 107 -21.74 -0.54 17.03
N ILE A 108 -21.12 -1.60 16.53
CA ILE A 108 -21.80 -2.72 15.87
C ILE A 108 -21.95 -3.84 16.88
N THR A 109 -23.19 -4.24 17.16
CA THR A 109 -23.50 -5.43 17.94
C THR A 109 -23.64 -6.65 17.04
N GLU A 110 -23.21 -7.82 17.50
CA GLU A 110 -23.36 -9.06 16.74
C GLU A 110 -24.81 -9.32 16.38
N HIS A 111 -25.06 -9.57 15.11
CA HIS A 111 -26.38 -9.95 14.63
C HIS A 111 -26.31 -11.24 13.81
N VAL A 112 -27.15 -12.23 14.13
CA VAL A 112 -27.16 -13.58 13.53
C VAL A 112 -27.26 -13.56 11.98
N ARG A 113 -27.84 -12.52 11.41
CA ARG A 113 -28.08 -12.40 9.96
C ARG A 113 -27.04 -11.61 9.18
N PHE A 114 -26.17 -10.86 9.85
CA PHE A 114 -25.19 -10.01 9.16
C PHE A 114 -23.76 -10.47 9.46
N LYS A 115 -23.02 -10.82 8.42
CA LYS A 115 -21.59 -11.05 8.56
C LYS A 115 -20.90 -9.71 8.80
N THR A 116 -20.36 -9.52 9.98
CA THR A 116 -19.47 -8.40 10.32
C THR A 116 -18.15 -8.50 9.55
N GLY A 117 -17.46 -7.39 9.38
CA GLY A 117 -16.16 -7.34 8.73
C GLY A 117 -15.78 -5.91 8.33
N LYS A 118 -14.49 -5.68 8.09
CA LYS A 118 -13.93 -4.34 7.88
C LYS A 118 -14.73 -3.49 6.86
N LYS A 119 -15.12 -4.04 5.71
CA LYS A 119 -15.91 -3.30 4.71
C LYS A 119 -17.28 -2.89 5.20
N PHE A 120 -17.93 -3.74 6.01
CA PHE A 120 -19.21 -3.40 6.60
C PHE A 120 -19.03 -2.29 7.64
N ALA A 121 -18.06 -2.43 8.54
CA ALA A 121 -17.71 -1.40 9.51
C ALA A 121 -17.37 -0.07 8.84
N LEU A 122 -16.49 -0.06 7.83
CA LEU A 122 -16.18 1.15 7.07
C LEU A 122 -17.40 1.76 6.40
N THR A 123 -18.30 0.95 5.81
CA THR A 123 -19.55 1.44 5.21
C THR A 123 -20.44 2.16 6.24
N LEU A 124 -20.52 1.64 7.46
CA LEU A 124 -21.27 2.29 8.55
C LEU A 124 -20.59 3.59 9.00
N GLY A 125 -19.25 3.59 9.13
CA GLY A 125 -18.47 4.79 9.42
C GLY A 125 -18.68 5.88 8.38
N ILE A 126 -18.59 5.53 7.09
CA ILE A 126 -18.84 6.45 5.97
C ILE A 126 -20.26 7.03 6.01
N LYS A 127 -21.28 6.20 6.31
CA LYS A 127 -22.67 6.67 6.47
C LYS A 127 -22.84 7.58 7.67
N ALA A 128 -22.16 7.29 8.77
CA ALA A 128 -22.24 8.06 10.01
C ALA A 128 -21.45 9.37 9.95
N ALA A 129 -20.42 9.46 9.11
CA ALA A 129 -19.63 10.65 8.93
C ALA A 129 -20.50 11.84 8.46
N LYS A 130 -20.26 13.06 9.00
CA LYS A 130 -21.01 14.26 8.63
C LYS A 130 -20.47 14.91 7.34
N ASN A 131 -19.16 14.75 7.06
CA ASN A 131 -18.48 15.48 6.01
C ASN A 131 -18.40 14.72 4.68
N GLU A 132 -18.25 15.45 3.58
CA GLU A 132 -18.09 14.90 2.23
C GLU A 132 -16.72 14.24 2.03
N HIS A 133 -15.65 14.84 2.59
CA HIS A 133 -14.29 14.38 2.41
C HIS A 133 -13.93 13.44 3.56
N LEU A 134 -13.51 12.22 3.20
CA LEU A 134 -13.22 11.14 4.12
C LEU A 134 -11.73 10.81 4.08
N LEU A 135 -11.12 10.67 5.24
CA LEU A 135 -9.73 10.25 5.41
C LEU A 135 -9.70 8.96 6.21
N PHE A 136 -8.94 7.97 5.76
CA PHE A 136 -8.93 6.63 6.33
C PHE A 136 -7.59 6.30 6.98
N THR A 137 -7.67 5.66 8.14
CA THR A 137 -6.54 5.02 8.80
C THR A 137 -7.02 3.81 9.60
N ASP A 138 -6.08 2.97 10.05
CA ASP A 138 -6.38 1.81 10.90
C ASP A 138 -6.13 2.15 12.38
N ALA A 139 -6.74 1.40 13.30
CA ALA A 139 -6.62 1.62 14.75
C ALA A 139 -5.19 1.38 15.30
N ASP A 140 -4.35 0.64 14.56
CA ASP A 140 -2.94 0.35 14.89
C ASP A 140 -1.95 1.29 14.17
N CYS A 141 -2.42 2.47 13.79
CA CYS A 141 -1.67 3.43 12.98
C CYS A 141 -1.52 4.79 13.66
N GLU A 142 -0.38 5.43 13.43
CA GLU A 142 -0.01 6.72 14.01
C GLU A 142 0.44 7.70 12.93
N PRO A 143 -0.24 8.87 12.75
CA PRO A 143 0.28 9.96 11.94
C PRO A 143 1.57 10.53 12.53
N VAL A 144 2.56 10.79 11.68
CA VAL A 144 3.88 11.28 12.13
C VAL A 144 3.85 12.72 12.61
N SER A 145 2.86 13.49 12.20
CA SER A 145 2.73 14.91 12.54
C SER A 145 1.28 15.32 12.78
N THR A 146 1.09 16.48 13.38
CA THR A 146 -0.22 17.13 13.53
C THR A 146 -0.75 17.76 12.23
N ASN A 147 0.02 17.75 11.15
CA ASN A 147 -0.34 18.30 9.84
C ASN A 147 -0.87 17.24 8.86
N TRP A 148 -1.05 16.00 9.30
CA TRP A 148 -1.49 14.90 8.44
C TRP A 148 -2.81 15.20 7.72
N ILE A 149 -3.84 15.66 8.43
CA ILE A 149 -5.14 16.01 7.82
C ILE A 149 -4.95 17.15 6.84
N THR A 150 -4.24 18.21 7.21
CA THR A 150 -3.97 19.37 6.34
C THR A 150 -3.30 18.94 5.03
N ARG A 151 -2.27 18.08 5.08
CA ARG A 151 -1.57 17.59 3.91
C ARG A 151 -2.48 16.77 3.00
N MET A 152 -3.28 15.88 3.57
CA MET A 152 -4.20 15.04 2.77
C MET A 152 -5.36 15.86 2.18
N ALA A 153 -5.92 16.78 2.96
CA ALA A 153 -7.05 17.62 2.56
C ALA A 153 -6.70 18.57 1.42
N SER A 154 -5.49 19.15 1.41
CA SER A 154 -5.06 20.14 0.42
C SER A 154 -5.09 19.67 -1.03
N HIS A 155 -5.14 18.36 -1.25
CA HIS A 155 -5.24 17.78 -2.59
C HIS A 155 -6.67 17.75 -3.16
N PHE A 156 -7.70 17.99 -2.34
CA PHE A 156 -9.08 18.03 -2.82
C PHE A 156 -9.39 19.35 -3.54
N THR A 157 -8.76 19.55 -4.68
CA THR A 157 -8.93 20.69 -5.56
C THR A 157 -9.39 20.24 -6.94
N GLY A 158 -10.16 21.08 -7.65
CA GLY A 158 -10.65 20.77 -8.99
C GLY A 158 -11.46 19.48 -9.04
N ASN A 159 -11.02 18.50 -9.82
CA ASN A 159 -11.71 17.23 -10.01
C ASN A 159 -11.19 16.10 -9.09
N VAL A 160 -10.25 16.38 -8.18
CA VAL A 160 -9.67 15.34 -7.31
C VAL A 160 -10.71 14.86 -6.29
N GLN A 161 -10.96 13.57 -6.32
CA GLN A 161 -11.90 12.89 -5.43
C GLN A 161 -11.23 11.76 -4.62
N LEU A 162 -9.95 11.46 -4.91
CA LEU A 162 -9.18 10.39 -4.29
C LEU A 162 -7.74 10.83 -4.08
N VAL A 163 -7.21 10.64 -2.87
CA VAL A 163 -5.83 10.96 -2.51
C VAL A 163 -5.15 9.71 -1.97
N LEU A 164 -4.02 9.36 -2.57
CA LEU A 164 -3.22 8.19 -2.19
C LEU A 164 -2.02 8.64 -1.36
N GLY A 165 -2.00 8.28 -0.09
CA GLY A 165 -0.89 8.52 0.82
C GLY A 165 0.09 7.36 0.90
N TYR A 166 1.12 7.51 1.75
CA TYR A 166 2.11 6.47 2.05
C TYR A 166 2.07 6.11 3.53
N SER A 167 2.18 4.80 3.83
CA SER A 167 2.18 4.29 5.21
C SER A 167 3.31 3.30 5.42
N PRO A 168 4.46 3.75 5.94
CA PRO A 168 5.61 2.90 6.24
C PRO A 168 5.42 2.12 7.54
N TYR A 169 6.25 1.08 7.71
CA TYR A 169 6.40 0.39 8.98
C TYR A 169 7.55 0.97 9.81
N TYR A 170 7.38 0.97 11.13
CA TYR A 170 8.47 1.30 12.06
C TYR A 170 9.69 0.42 11.82
N LYS A 171 10.88 1.03 11.92
CA LYS A 171 12.15 0.32 11.78
C LYS A 171 12.43 -0.51 13.04
N ARG A 172 12.69 -1.81 12.84
CA ARG A 172 13.21 -2.74 13.86
C ARG A 172 14.48 -3.40 13.35
N GLY A 173 15.37 -3.78 14.26
CA GLY A 173 16.73 -4.27 13.94
C GLY A 173 16.80 -5.74 13.47
N ASN A 174 15.81 -6.27 12.76
CA ASN A 174 15.83 -7.64 12.27
C ASN A 174 15.55 -7.74 10.76
N PHE A 175 15.94 -8.88 10.18
CA PHE A 175 15.80 -9.14 8.75
C PHE A 175 14.34 -9.15 8.29
N LEU A 176 13.44 -9.77 9.05
CA LEU A 176 12.01 -9.85 8.71
C LEU A 176 11.39 -8.46 8.59
N ASN A 177 11.69 -7.56 9.52
CA ASN A 177 11.23 -6.16 9.45
C ASN A 177 11.82 -5.44 8.22
N SER A 178 13.09 -5.68 7.91
CA SER A 178 13.72 -5.08 6.73
C SER A 178 13.07 -5.56 5.43
N LEU A 179 12.70 -6.83 5.34
CA LEU A 179 11.98 -7.41 4.20
C LEU A 179 10.56 -6.84 4.07
N ILE A 180 9.80 -6.78 5.17
CA ILE A 180 8.44 -6.21 5.18
C ILE A 180 8.47 -4.74 4.76
N ARG A 181 9.41 -3.96 5.30
CA ARG A 181 9.58 -2.54 4.94
C ARG A 181 9.97 -2.38 3.46
N PHE A 182 10.84 -3.23 2.96
CA PHE A 182 11.25 -3.20 1.55
C PHE A 182 10.09 -3.55 0.61
N GLU A 183 9.31 -4.58 0.94
CA GLU A 183 8.12 -4.96 0.19
C GLU A 183 7.09 -3.82 0.16
N THR A 184 6.83 -3.18 1.30
CA THR A 184 5.95 -2.02 1.39
C THR A 184 6.47 -0.84 0.56
N LEU A 185 7.77 -0.60 0.58
CA LEU A 185 8.41 0.44 -0.22
C LEU A 185 8.28 0.15 -1.72
N LYS A 186 8.52 -1.09 -2.16
CA LYS A 186 8.34 -1.49 -3.58
C LYS A 186 6.88 -1.36 -4.01
N THR A 187 5.95 -1.76 -3.16
CA THR A 187 4.51 -1.58 -3.39
C THR A 187 4.16 -0.09 -3.54
N ALA A 188 4.70 0.77 -2.65
CA ALA A 188 4.50 2.21 -2.73
C ALA A 188 5.08 2.82 -4.02
N ILE A 189 6.29 2.41 -4.40
CA ILE A 189 6.89 2.84 -5.67
C ILE A 189 5.97 2.48 -6.84
N ASN A 190 5.42 1.28 -6.84
CA ASN A 190 4.57 0.82 -7.93
C ASN A 190 3.26 1.61 -8.01
N TYR A 191 2.48 1.73 -6.93
CA TYR A 191 1.17 2.38 -7.03
C TYR A 191 1.24 3.91 -7.13
N LEU A 192 2.20 4.54 -6.45
CA LEU A 192 2.37 6.00 -6.54
C LEU A 192 2.91 6.41 -7.92
N SER A 193 3.85 5.64 -8.47
CA SER A 193 4.32 5.88 -9.84
C SER A 193 3.23 5.66 -10.87
N ALA A 194 2.41 4.63 -10.73
CA ALA A 194 1.28 4.37 -11.61
C ALA A 194 0.26 5.53 -11.56
N ALA A 195 -0.03 6.05 -10.38
CA ALA A 195 -0.91 7.21 -10.22
C ALA A 195 -0.33 8.46 -10.92
N LEU A 196 0.97 8.72 -10.76
CA LEU A 196 1.66 9.81 -11.45
C LEU A 196 1.68 9.64 -12.98
N ASN A 197 1.67 8.40 -13.45
CA ASN A 197 1.60 8.08 -14.89
C ASN A 197 0.16 8.07 -15.44
N GLY A 198 -0.83 8.41 -14.61
CA GLY A 198 -2.24 8.48 -15.01
C GLY A 198 -2.98 7.15 -15.03
N ASP A 199 -2.42 6.09 -14.45
CA ASP A 199 -3.04 4.77 -14.35
C ASP A 199 -3.06 4.24 -12.89
N PRO A 200 -3.75 4.94 -11.95
CA PRO A 200 -3.83 4.54 -10.55
C PRO A 200 -4.57 3.20 -10.42
N TYR A 201 -4.01 2.26 -9.63
CA TYR A 201 -4.57 0.92 -9.54
C TYR A 201 -4.77 0.39 -8.12
N MET A 202 -4.12 0.98 -7.11
CA MET A 202 -4.31 0.63 -5.71
C MET A 202 -3.98 1.80 -4.79
N GLY A 203 -4.42 1.70 -3.55
CA GLY A 203 -4.02 2.56 -2.43
C GLY A 203 -3.83 1.72 -1.18
N ILE A 204 -3.45 2.35 -0.09
CA ILE A 204 -3.29 1.71 1.21
C ILE A 204 -4.31 2.30 2.17
N GLY A 205 -5.23 1.47 2.67
CA GLY A 205 -6.33 1.87 3.56
C GLY A 205 -5.90 2.56 4.86
N ARG A 206 -4.63 2.44 5.22
CA ARG A 206 -4.05 3.11 6.39
C ARG A 206 -3.73 4.59 6.16
N ASN A 207 -3.67 5.03 4.91
CA ASN A 207 -3.40 6.43 4.56
C ASN A 207 -3.93 6.74 3.16
N MET A 208 -5.23 6.91 3.05
CA MET A 208 -5.87 7.36 1.82
C MET A 208 -7.12 8.17 2.12
N ALA A 209 -7.54 9.03 1.20
CA ALA A 209 -8.74 9.82 1.34
C ALA A 209 -9.59 9.77 0.07
N TYR A 210 -10.91 9.87 0.21
CA TYR A 210 -11.82 9.99 -0.91
C TYR A 210 -13.15 10.65 -0.50
N THR A 211 -13.93 11.08 -1.50
CA THR A 211 -15.22 11.72 -1.26
C THR A 211 -16.33 10.70 -1.05
N LYS A 212 -17.33 11.05 -0.23
CA LYS A 212 -18.57 10.27 -0.09
C LYS A 212 -19.28 10.09 -1.42
N THR A 213 -19.31 11.13 -2.22
CA THR A 213 -19.91 11.11 -3.56
C THR A 213 -19.26 10.02 -4.42
N LEU A 214 -17.91 9.94 -4.45
CA LEU A 214 -17.21 8.86 -5.16
C LEU A 214 -17.60 7.47 -4.64
N PHE A 215 -17.73 7.32 -3.33
CA PHE A 215 -18.07 6.05 -2.70
C PHE A 215 -19.49 5.61 -3.06
N PHE A 216 -20.49 6.47 -2.88
CA PHE A 216 -21.89 6.07 -3.08
C PHE A 216 -22.30 5.99 -4.55
N SER A 217 -21.78 6.87 -5.43
CA SER A 217 -22.08 6.82 -6.86
C SER A 217 -21.63 5.51 -7.51
N ASN A 218 -20.58 4.89 -6.97
CA ASN A 218 -20.05 3.62 -7.44
C ASN A 218 -20.51 2.41 -6.57
N LYS A 219 -21.58 2.57 -5.78
CA LYS A 219 -22.17 1.53 -4.91
C LYS A 219 -21.19 0.99 -3.85
N GLY A 220 -20.19 1.79 -3.46
CA GLY A 220 -19.23 1.46 -2.40
C GLY A 220 -18.52 0.12 -2.63
N PHE A 221 -18.56 -0.75 -1.62
CA PHE A 221 -17.91 -2.07 -1.69
C PHE A 221 -18.80 -3.20 -2.25
N ALA A 222 -19.99 -2.89 -2.82
CA ALA A 222 -20.98 -3.91 -3.20
C ALA A 222 -20.43 -4.96 -4.18
N ALA A 223 -19.61 -4.56 -5.15
CA ALA A 223 -19.05 -5.47 -6.15
C ALA A 223 -18.10 -6.54 -5.55
N HIS A 224 -17.52 -6.29 -4.38
CA HIS A 224 -16.54 -7.15 -3.73
C HIS A 224 -16.75 -7.31 -2.23
N MET A 225 -17.98 -7.12 -1.74
CA MET A 225 -18.34 -7.29 -0.32
C MET A 225 -18.05 -8.72 0.18
N HIS A 226 -18.14 -9.71 -0.70
CA HIS A 226 -17.87 -11.13 -0.39
C HIS A 226 -16.37 -11.45 -0.19
N VAL A 227 -15.48 -10.54 -0.53
CA VAL A 227 -14.02 -10.69 -0.36
C VAL A 227 -13.62 -10.11 0.98
N LEU A 228 -12.78 -10.80 1.75
CA LEU A 228 -12.39 -10.40 3.10
C LEU A 228 -11.48 -9.16 3.17
N SER A 229 -10.75 -8.85 2.09
CA SER A 229 -9.84 -7.71 1.94
C SER A 229 -10.24 -6.91 0.70
N GLY A 230 -9.52 -5.84 0.37
CA GLY A 230 -9.79 -5.03 -0.81
C GLY A 230 -10.76 -3.88 -0.56
N ASP A 231 -10.83 -3.43 0.68
CA ASP A 231 -11.50 -2.18 1.06
C ASP A 231 -10.76 -0.94 0.52
N ASP A 232 -9.48 -1.08 0.31
CA ASP A 232 -8.57 -0.06 -0.21
C ASP A 232 -8.23 -0.29 -1.69
N ASP A 233 -7.48 -1.31 -1.98
CA ASP A 233 -6.91 -1.58 -3.29
C ASP A 233 -7.98 -1.85 -4.38
N LEU A 234 -9.04 -2.65 -4.10
CA LEU A 234 -10.12 -2.86 -5.08
C LEU A 234 -10.97 -1.62 -5.27
N PHE A 235 -11.21 -0.85 -4.21
CA PHE A 235 -11.94 0.39 -4.34
C PHE A 235 -11.19 1.36 -5.26
N VAL A 236 -9.89 1.56 -5.04
CA VAL A 236 -9.04 2.38 -5.92
C VAL A 236 -9.00 1.80 -7.33
N ASN A 237 -8.78 0.49 -7.48
CA ASN A 237 -8.70 -0.16 -8.80
C ASN A 237 -9.94 0.08 -9.66
N GLN A 238 -11.11 0.14 -9.05
CA GLN A 238 -12.39 0.33 -9.76
C GLN A 238 -12.70 1.79 -10.05
N ASN A 239 -12.35 2.71 -9.15
CA ASN A 239 -12.87 4.08 -9.13
C ASN A 239 -11.83 5.17 -9.46
N ALA A 240 -10.53 4.86 -9.33
CA ALA A 240 -9.49 5.82 -9.62
C ALA A 240 -9.27 6.02 -11.14
N THR A 241 -8.97 7.27 -11.49
CA THR A 241 -8.66 7.71 -12.86
C THR A 241 -7.50 8.71 -12.84
N ALA A 242 -6.93 9.00 -14.00
CA ALA A 242 -5.87 10.00 -14.16
C ALA A 242 -6.27 11.42 -13.69
N THR A 243 -7.57 11.73 -13.72
CA THR A 243 -8.07 13.08 -13.48
C THR A 243 -8.70 13.28 -12.10
N ASN A 244 -9.08 12.17 -11.43
CA ASN A 244 -9.70 12.27 -10.10
C ASN A 244 -8.77 11.86 -8.95
N THR A 245 -7.52 11.50 -9.24
CA THR A 245 -6.60 10.93 -8.24
C THR A 245 -5.35 11.78 -8.09
N ALA A 246 -5.01 12.13 -6.84
CA ALA A 246 -3.75 12.76 -6.46
C ALA A 246 -2.93 11.84 -5.54
N ILE A 247 -1.64 12.17 -5.37
CA ILE A 247 -0.78 11.50 -4.39
C ILE A 247 -0.28 12.49 -3.34
N GLU A 248 -0.13 12.02 -2.09
CA GLU A 248 0.51 12.79 -1.02
C GLU A 248 1.65 11.96 -0.40
N ILE A 249 2.86 12.47 -0.50
CA ILE A 249 4.09 11.83 0.00
C ILE A 249 5.04 12.78 0.76
N ASN A 250 4.53 13.91 1.22
CA ASN A 250 5.30 14.72 2.17
C ASN A 250 5.51 13.92 3.46
N PRO A 251 6.70 13.90 4.05
CA PRO A 251 6.95 13.17 5.29
C PRO A 251 5.98 13.48 6.43
N GLU A 252 5.43 14.70 6.50
CA GLU A 252 4.42 15.07 7.51
C GLU A 252 3.07 14.35 7.34
N SER A 253 2.80 13.81 6.15
CA SER A 253 1.57 13.05 5.85
C SER A 253 1.71 11.55 6.10
N PHE A 254 2.87 11.05 6.53
CA PHE A 254 3.07 9.61 6.71
C PHE A 254 2.32 9.10 7.94
N VAL A 255 1.79 7.89 7.79
CA VAL A 255 1.12 7.16 8.87
C VAL A 255 1.87 5.87 9.14
N TYR A 256 2.49 5.76 10.30
CA TYR A 256 3.30 4.60 10.67
C TYR A 256 2.45 3.50 11.32
N THR A 257 2.88 2.26 11.15
CA THR A 257 2.33 1.09 11.85
C THR A 257 3.42 0.09 12.18
N SER A 258 3.13 -0.86 13.07
CA SER A 258 4.05 -1.92 13.47
C SER A 258 3.99 -3.12 12.52
N ALA A 259 5.17 -3.56 12.04
CA ALA A 259 5.27 -4.76 11.24
C ALA A 259 5.02 -6.03 12.07
N LYS A 260 4.53 -7.10 11.43
CA LYS A 260 4.38 -8.41 12.06
C LYS A 260 5.74 -8.91 12.55
N VAL A 261 5.74 -9.52 13.74
CA VAL A 261 6.97 -9.89 14.45
C VAL A 261 7.48 -11.29 14.08
N ASP A 262 6.63 -12.12 13.48
CA ASP A 262 6.93 -13.50 13.13
C ASP A 262 6.44 -13.86 11.71
N LEU A 263 7.05 -14.89 11.12
CA LEU A 263 6.75 -15.37 9.77
C LEU A 263 5.33 -15.93 9.63
N GLN A 264 4.78 -16.52 10.67
CA GLN A 264 3.44 -17.11 10.62
C GLN A 264 2.36 -16.04 10.53
N SER A 265 2.49 -14.99 11.31
CA SER A 265 1.60 -13.81 11.26
C SER A 265 1.72 -13.07 9.92
N LEU A 266 2.95 -12.93 9.40
CA LEU A 266 3.18 -12.39 8.06
C LEU A 266 2.52 -13.26 6.99
N TYR A 267 2.70 -14.57 7.04
CA TYR A 267 2.09 -15.51 6.09
C TYR A 267 0.55 -15.39 6.08
N ARG A 268 -0.07 -15.36 7.26
CA ARG A 268 -1.53 -15.18 7.39
C ARG A 268 -1.99 -13.85 6.77
N GLN A 269 -1.28 -12.76 7.05
CA GLN A 269 -1.57 -11.45 6.47
C GLN A 269 -1.47 -11.48 4.94
N LYS A 270 -0.37 -12.00 4.39
CA LYS A 270 -0.12 -12.05 2.94
C LYS A 270 -1.08 -12.97 2.19
N LYS A 271 -1.39 -14.13 2.76
CA LYS A 271 -2.40 -15.04 2.22
C LYS A 271 -3.76 -14.34 2.01
N ARG A 272 -4.15 -13.44 2.94
CA ARG A 272 -5.38 -12.66 2.83
C ARG A 272 -5.30 -11.63 1.70
N HIS A 273 -4.17 -10.90 1.57
CA HIS A 273 -4.01 -9.84 0.60
C HIS A 273 -3.80 -10.36 -0.84
N MET A 274 -3.04 -11.43 -1.03
CA MET A 274 -2.73 -11.95 -2.36
C MET A 274 -3.94 -12.46 -3.14
N GLY A 275 -5.03 -12.86 -2.44
CA GLY A 275 -6.28 -13.27 -3.08
C GLY A 275 -6.98 -12.15 -3.82
N VAL A 276 -6.72 -10.89 -3.47
CA VAL A 276 -7.41 -9.70 -4.00
C VAL A 276 -6.92 -9.32 -5.39
N GLY A 277 -5.63 -9.46 -5.66
CA GLY A 277 -5.03 -9.10 -6.95
C GLY A 277 -5.67 -9.77 -8.18
N LYS A 278 -6.34 -10.91 -8.00
CA LYS A 278 -7.10 -11.58 -9.07
C LYS A 278 -8.30 -10.78 -9.56
N LEU A 279 -8.81 -9.87 -8.74
CA LEU A 279 -9.98 -9.05 -9.00
C LEU A 279 -9.63 -7.69 -9.60
N TYR A 280 -8.35 -7.38 -9.74
CA TYR A 280 -7.91 -6.16 -10.43
C TYR A 280 -8.28 -6.19 -11.91
N LYS A 281 -8.37 -5.03 -12.53
CA LYS A 281 -8.50 -4.89 -13.99
C LYS A 281 -7.42 -5.71 -14.70
N ASN A 282 -7.74 -6.31 -15.82
CA ASN A 282 -6.82 -7.20 -16.54
C ASN A 282 -5.50 -6.51 -16.96
N SER A 283 -5.52 -5.20 -17.27
CA SER A 283 -4.32 -4.41 -17.53
C SER A 283 -3.37 -4.40 -16.34
N HIS A 284 -3.89 -4.08 -15.15
CA HIS A 284 -3.11 -4.01 -13.92
C HIS A 284 -2.57 -5.38 -13.50
N ARG A 285 -3.40 -6.42 -13.64
CA ARG A 285 -2.95 -7.81 -13.39
C ARG A 285 -1.77 -8.20 -14.27
N ARG A 286 -1.86 -7.91 -15.59
CA ARG A 286 -0.78 -8.20 -16.54
C ARG A 286 0.48 -7.41 -16.17
N MET A 287 0.35 -6.09 -15.93
CA MET A 287 1.47 -5.24 -15.54
C MET A 287 2.21 -5.80 -14.32
N LEU A 288 1.48 -6.07 -13.23
CA LEU A 288 2.06 -6.60 -11.99
C LEU A 288 2.65 -8.01 -12.16
N SER A 289 2.00 -8.87 -12.94
CA SER A 289 2.52 -10.22 -13.23
C SER A 289 3.79 -10.16 -14.08
N PHE A 290 3.85 -9.31 -15.07
CA PHE A 290 5.05 -9.14 -15.90
C PHE A 290 6.22 -8.60 -15.10
N ASP A 291 6.00 -7.61 -14.20
CA ASP A 291 7.06 -7.13 -13.29
C ASP A 291 7.56 -8.24 -12.39
N ALA A 292 6.66 -8.96 -11.71
CA ALA A 292 7.01 -10.02 -10.78
C ALA A 292 7.77 -11.19 -11.47
N ILE A 293 7.23 -11.67 -12.59
CA ILE A 293 7.82 -12.81 -13.33
C ILE A 293 9.15 -12.39 -13.96
N SER A 294 9.22 -11.24 -14.61
CA SER A 294 10.47 -10.79 -15.25
C SER A 294 11.56 -10.51 -14.23
N GLY A 295 11.21 -9.96 -13.05
CA GLY A 295 12.17 -9.77 -11.98
C GLY A 295 12.75 -11.10 -11.44
N PHE A 296 11.92 -12.11 -11.25
CA PHE A 296 12.37 -13.44 -10.86
C PHE A 296 13.23 -14.09 -11.96
N MET A 297 12.75 -14.07 -13.20
CA MET A 297 13.47 -14.64 -14.34
C MET A 297 14.81 -13.97 -14.60
N PHE A 298 14.93 -12.67 -14.30
CA PHE A 298 16.21 -11.96 -14.41
C PHE A 298 17.30 -12.62 -13.56
N TYR A 299 17.01 -12.92 -12.31
CA TYR A 299 17.96 -13.59 -11.42
C TYR A 299 18.19 -15.06 -11.81
N ALA A 300 17.13 -15.79 -12.15
CA ALA A 300 17.24 -17.20 -12.54
C ALA A 300 18.07 -17.38 -13.82
N LEU A 301 17.80 -16.59 -14.85
CA LEU A 301 18.53 -16.65 -16.12
C LEU A 301 19.97 -16.16 -15.99
N PHE A 302 20.23 -15.16 -15.13
CA PHE A 302 21.59 -14.75 -14.80
C PHE A 302 22.41 -15.92 -14.26
N VAL A 303 21.84 -16.69 -13.30
CA VAL A 303 22.50 -17.89 -12.78
C VAL A 303 22.71 -18.94 -13.87
N CYS A 304 21.74 -19.17 -14.77
CA CYS A 304 21.88 -20.08 -15.90
C CYS A 304 23.02 -19.64 -16.87
N CYS A 305 23.13 -18.34 -17.17
CA CYS A 305 24.23 -17.83 -18.02
C CYS A 305 25.59 -18.08 -17.39
N LEU A 306 25.74 -17.87 -16.07
CA LEU A 306 26.98 -18.16 -15.36
C LEU A 306 27.29 -19.66 -15.34
N ALA A 307 26.30 -20.50 -15.05
CA ALA A 307 26.46 -21.95 -14.95
C ALA A 307 26.82 -22.60 -16.30
N THR A 308 26.36 -22.01 -17.41
CA THR A 308 26.65 -22.52 -18.76
C THR A 308 27.93 -21.95 -19.35
N TYR A 309 28.59 -21.03 -18.66
CA TYR A 309 29.79 -20.31 -19.13
C TYR A 309 29.63 -19.66 -20.51
N PHE A 310 28.38 -19.27 -20.86
CA PHE A 310 28.11 -18.56 -22.11
C PHE A 310 28.07 -17.05 -21.85
N GLU A 311 29.04 -16.34 -22.43
CA GLU A 311 29.21 -14.87 -22.29
C GLU A 311 29.09 -14.38 -20.81
N PRO A 312 29.79 -15.02 -19.84
CA PRO A 312 29.58 -14.75 -18.41
C PRO A 312 29.97 -13.30 -18.02
N LEU A 313 30.97 -12.72 -18.68
CA LEU A 313 31.38 -11.35 -18.43
C LEU A 313 30.34 -10.34 -18.93
N LEU A 314 29.71 -10.61 -20.07
CA LEU A 314 28.65 -9.77 -20.59
C LEU A 314 27.39 -9.89 -19.71
N ALA A 315 27.02 -11.09 -19.29
CA ALA A 315 25.91 -11.30 -18.35
C ALA A 315 26.16 -10.57 -17.02
N LEU A 316 27.36 -10.64 -16.47
CA LEU A 316 27.75 -9.89 -15.27
C LEU A 316 27.69 -8.38 -15.49
N GLY A 317 28.16 -7.89 -16.62
CA GLY A 317 28.10 -6.48 -16.99
C GLY A 317 26.67 -5.95 -17.03
N LEU A 318 25.73 -6.68 -17.65
CA LEU A 318 24.31 -6.33 -17.69
C LEU A 318 23.65 -6.39 -16.30
N PHE A 319 24.01 -7.38 -15.49
CA PHE A 319 23.55 -7.51 -14.11
C PHE A 319 23.96 -6.29 -13.27
N VAL A 320 25.24 -5.91 -13.32
CA VAL A 320 25.77 -4.73 -12.61
C VAL A 320 25.15 -3.44 -13.16
N PHE A 321 24.97 -3.34 -14.48
CA PHE A 321 24.33 -2.19 -15.09
C PHE A 321 22.89 -1.99 -14.58
N ARG A 322 22.07 -3.06 -14.50
CA ARG A 322 20.72 -2.97 -13.92
C ARG A 322 20.77 -2.47 -12.48
N TRP A 323 21.71 -2.93 -11.69
CA TRP A 323 21.89 -2.48 -10.31
C TRP A 323 22.20 -0.98 -10.23
N ILE A 324 23.16 -0.52 -11.03
CA ILE A 324 23.53 0.90 -11.07
C ILE A 324 22.32 1.74 -11.48
N ALA A 325 21.62 1.35 -12.55
CA ALA A 325 20.41 2.03 -13.01
C ALA A 325 19.32 2.09 -11.92
N GLN A 326 19.12 0.97 -11.21
CA GLN A 326 18.15 0.87 -10.13
C GLN A 326 18.52 1.78 -8.95
N ILE A 327 19.78 1.81 -8.53
CA ILE A 327 20.26 2.70 -7.48
C ILE A 327 20.07 4.17 -7.89
N LEU A 328 20.41 4.53 -9.12
CA LEU A 328 20.26 5.90 -9.61
C LEU A 328 18.80 6.37 -9.60
N VAL A 329 17.86 5.52 -10.02
CA VAL A 329 16.43 5.83 -9.99
C VAL A 329 15.89 5.85 -8.55
N TYR A 330 16.23 4.86 -7.73
CA TYR A 330 15.62 4.69 -6.42
C TYR A 330 16.20 5.59 -5.33
N ARG A 331 17.44 6.08 -5.45
CA ARG A 331 18.05 6.89 -4.39
C ARG A 331 17.20 8.09 -3.96
N LYS A 332 16.60 8.80 -4.94
CA LYS A 332 15.72 9.94 -4.65
C LYS A 332 14.40 9.49 -4.03
N THR A 333 13.80 8.44 -4.57
CA THR A 333 12.54 7.85 -4.07
C THR A 333 12.69 7.33 -2.66
N PHE A 334 13.77 6.60 -2.36
CA PHE A 334 14.05 6.07 -1.03
C PHE A 334 14.24 7.20 -0.01
N LYS A 335 14.86 8.33 -0.40
CA LYS A 335 14.97 9.50 0.44
C LYS A 335 13.59 10.13 0.72
N LYS A 336 12.76 10.33 -0.32
CA LYS A 336 11.40 10.88 -0.20
C LYS A 336 10.50 10.03 0.70
N LEU A 337 10.60 8.71 0.61
CA LEU A 337 9.79 7.76 1.38
C LEU A 337 10.45 7.34 2.71
N ASN A 338 11.41 8.12 3.22
CA ASN A 338 12.11 7.88 4.50
C ASN A 338 12.69 6.46 4.63
N ALA A 339 13.22 5.92 3.53
CA ALA A 339 13.76 4.56 3.45
C ALA A 339 15.22 4.51 2.97
N ALA A 340 15.96 5.61 3.03
CA ALA A 340 17.33 5.72 2.50
C ALA A 340 18.29 4.64 3.02
N SER A 341 18.12 4.19 4.26
CA SER A 341 18.94 3.11 4.84
C SER A 341 18.80 1.76 4.13
N GLN A 342 17.69 1.52 3.42
CA GLN A 342 17.48 0.26 2.68
C GLN A 342 18.20 0.23 1.32
N LEU A 343 18.69 1.37 0.85
CA LEU A 343 19.41 1.45 -0.42
C LEU A 343 20.70 0.61 -0.42
N TRP A 344 21.37 0.52 0.73
CA TRP A 344 22.59 -0.28 0.90
C TRP A 344 22.35 -1.79 0.74
N TYR A 345 21.15 -2.24 1.07
CA TYR A 345 20.75 -3.65 0.97
C TYR A 345 19.92 -3.94 -0.28
N LEU A 346 19.74 -2.93 -1.16
CA LEU A 346 18.86 -3.00 -2.32
C LEU A 346 19.09 -4.26 -3.18
N PRO A 347 20.33 -4.63 -3.57
CA PRO A 347 20.52 -5.79 -4.41
C PRO A 347 20.04 -7.10 -3.80
N PHE A 348 20.32 -7.28 -2.52
CA PHE A 348 19.91 -8.47 -1.78
C PHE A 348 18.39 -8.49 -1.52
N LEU A 349 17.85 -7.36 -1.08
CA LEU A 349 16.42 -7.24 -0.79
C LEU A 349 15.57 -7.35 -2.07
N ASP A 350 16.04 -6.83 -3.21
CA ASP A 350 15.35 -6.95 -4.50
C ASP A 350 15.31 -8.41 -4.98
N PHE A 351 16.41 -9.16 -4.83
CA PHE A 351 16.43 -10.59 -5.11
C PHE A 351 15.43 -11.37 -4.25
N VAL A 352 15.48 -11.17 -2.91
CA VAL A 352 14.55 -11.82 -1.98
C VAL A 352 13.11 -11.41 -2.24
N TYR A 353 12.86 -10.15 -2.57
CA TYR A 353 11.53 -9.64 -2.92
C TYR A 353 10.92 -10.38 -4.12
N TYR A 354 11.68 -10.59 -5.21
CA TYR A 354 11.14 -11.27 -6.38
C TYR A 354 10.89 -12.77 -6.14
N ILE A 355 11.67 -13.43 -5.28
CA ILE A 355 11.31 -14.77 -4.82
C ILE A 355 10.01 -14.72 -4.00
N TYR A 356 9.97 -13.83 -3.02
CA TYR A 356 8.85 -13.67 -2.11
C TYR A 356 7.53 -13.39 -2.85
N ILE A 357 7.49 -12.41 -3.74
CA ILE A 357 6.25 -12.02 -4.43
C ILE A 357 5.72 -13.11 -5.37
N ASN A 358 6.60 -13.87 -6.03
CA ASN A 358 6.20 -14.98 -6.90
C ASN A 358 5.69 -16.16 -6.07
N VAL A 359 6.35 -16.52 -4.96
CA VAL A 359 5.90 -17.60 -4.07
C VAL A 359 4.52 -17.26 -3.50
N PHE A 360 4.32 -16.07 -2.95
CA PHE A 360 3.02 -15.66 -2.43
C PHE A 360 1.96 -15.48 -3.53
N GLY A 361 2.34 -15.01 -4.70
CA GLY A 361 1.46 -14.95 -5.87
C GLY A 361 0.92 -16.32 -6.26
N LEU A 362 1.77 -17.35 -6.28
CA LEU A 362 1.36 -18.74 -6.52
C LEU A 362 0.44 -19.25 -5.40
N ILE A 363 0.82 -19.07 -4.12
CA ILE A 363 -0.02 -19.45 -2.97
C ILE A 363 -1.40 -18.81 -3.07
N GLY A 364 -1.46 -17.49 -3.33
CA GLY A 364 -2.72 -16.76 -3.52
C GLY A 364 -3.57 -17.30 -4.67
N THR A 365 -2.98 -18.01 -5.65
CA THR A 365 -3.72 -18.62 -6.76
C THR A 365 -4.50 -19.86 -6.33
N PHE A 366 -3.95 -20.67 -5.44
CA PHE A 366 -4.51 -21.96 -5.06
C PHE A 366 -5.27 -21.94 -3.73
N VAL A 367 -5.02 -20.98 -2.86
CA VAL A 367 -5.56 -20.99 -1.49
C VAL A 367 -6.68 -19.95 -1.34
N LYS A 368 -7.88 -20.41 -0.94
CA LYS A 368 -8.99 -19.54 -0.55
C LYS A 368 -8.86 -19.17 0.94
N THR A 369 -9.03 -17.92 1.28
CA THR A 369 -9.07 -17.43 2.66
C THR A 369 -10.53 -17.26 3.09
N THR A 370 -10.89 -17.84 4.24
CA THR A 370 -12.28 -17.87 4.74
C THR A 370 -12.49 -17.12 6.05
N GLN A 371 -11.42 -16.63 6.70
CA GLN A 371 -11.52 -15.98 8.03
C GLN A 371 -10.86 -14.59 8.03
N TRP A 372 -11.54 -13.63 8.70
CA TRP A 372 -11.08 -12.25 8.86
C TRP A 372 -10.02 -12.11 9.98
N LYS A 373 -10.29 -12.62 11.16
CA LYS A 373 -9.42 -12.74 12.36
C LYS A 373 -9.79 -14.02 13.12
#